data_dca081c5328b72c79b47e203d7f4e277
#
_entry.id   dca081c5328b72c79b47e203d7f4e277
#
_cell.length_a   1.000
_cell.length_b   1.000
_cell.length_c   1.000
_cell.angle_alpha   90.00
_cell.angle_beta   90.00
_cell.angle_gamma   90.00
#
_symmetry.space_group_name_H-M   'P 1'
#
loop_
_entity.id
_entity.type
_entity.pdbx_description
1 polymer ?
#
loop_
_entity_poly.entity_id
_entity_poly.type
_entity_poly.pdbx_seq_one_letter_code
_entity_poly.pdbx_strand_id
1 'polypeptide(L)'
;GVGELIDKGLGERASCKVKEQGLHFNDDCLIPIFSRCAELGMPVSCHVADPIWMYEEMDEHNDGYMNAAEWKIDMTQPGIIGLEELVATMEEACAKNPETTFFACHFINLSHDYEQLGQILDRHPNLYIDNSARHLESCVTPRATKKFYEKYADRILFGTDNNASSRLYRLLWRILESEDEHFYAPGQTYHWPLHGIGLSDETLEKIYSGNAKRLY
;
A
#
# COMPACT_ATOMS: atom_id res chain seq x y z
N GLY A 1 1.98 15.93 7.56
CA GLY A 1 1.27 14.69 7.84
C GLY A 1 1.78 14.00 9.09
N VAL A 2 1.09 12.98 9.52
CA VAL A 2 1.48 12.08 10.61
C VAL A 2 1.66 10.69 10.00
N GLY A 3 2.66 9.95 10.49
CA GLY A 3 2.95 8.58 10.04
C GLY A 3 4.41 8.44 9.64
N GLU A 4 4.78 7.32 9.19
CA GLU A 4 3.96 6.16 8.82
C GLU A 4 3.56 5.38 10.08
N LEU A 5 2.25 5.17 10.31
CA LEU A 5 1.76 4.26 11.35
C LEU A 5 1.79 2.85 10.77
N ILE A 6 2.47 1.92 11.45
CA ILE A 6 2.75 0.59 10.89
C ILE A 6 2.03 -0.49 11.69
N ASP A 7 1.17 -1.25 11.03
CA ASP A 7 0.55 -2.43 11.62
C ASP A 7 0.65 -3.63 10.67
N LYS A 8 1.43 -4.63 11.09
CA LYS A 8 1.66 -5.89 10.37
C LYS A 8 1.01 -7.09 11.08
N GLY A 9 0.07 -6.83 12.00
CA GLY A 9 -0.70 -7.84 12.71
C GLY A 9 -0.63 -7.78 14.23
N LEU A 10 0.31 -7.04 14.80
CA LEU A 10 0.46 -6.88 16.26
C LEU A 10 0.23 -5.44 16.74
N GLY A 11 -0.33 -4.61 15.89
CA GLY A 11 -0.56 -3.20 16.15
C GLY A 11 0.69 -2.31 16.08
N GLU A 12 0.46 -1.01 15.99
CA GLU A 12 1.54 0.00 16.00
C GLU A 12 2.25 0.03 17.37
N ARG A 13 3.55 -0.16 17.34
CA ARG A 13 4.41 -0.22 18.56
C ARG A 13 5.42 0.91 18.62
N ALA A 14 5.59 1.70 17.58
CA ALA A 14 6.72 2.60 17.44
C ALA A 14 6.78 3.71 18.49
N SER A 15 5.65 4.12 19.05
CA SER A 15 5.56 5.21 20.01
C SER A 15 5.34 4.79 21.46
N CYS A 16 5.03 3.52 21.72
CA CYS A 16 4.71 3.03 23.06
C CYS A 16 5.88 2.25 23.65
N LYS A 17 6.55 2.82 24.65
CA LYS A 17 7.45 2.09 25.55
C LYS A 17 6.73 1.04 26.41
N VAL A 18 5.45 0.85 26.19
CA VAL A 18 4.60 -0.12 26.90
C VAL A 18 4.76 -1.46 26.18
N LYS A 19 5.18 -2.47 26.91
CA LYS A 19 5.41 -3.84 26.42
C LYS A 19 4.12 -4.60 26.07
N GLU A 20 2.98 -3.95 26.15
CA GLU A 20 1.67 -4.53 25.94
C GLU A 20 1.20 -4.22 24.54
N GLN A 21 0.18 -4.90 24.08
CA GLN A 21 -0.34 -4.95 22.71
C GLN A 21 -0.25 -3.61 21.97
N GLY A 22 0.25 -3.63 20.73
CA GLY A 22 0.21 -2.48 19.85
C GLY A 22 -1.23 -2.05 19.56
N LEU A 23 -1.39 -0.85 19.00
CA LEU A 23 -2.69 -0.28 18.67
C LEU A 23 -3.02 -0.58 17.22
N HIS A 24 -4.15 -1.23 16.96
CA HIS A 24 -4.69 -1.34 15.61
C HIS A 24 -5.34 -0.02 15.16
N PHE A 25 -5.50 0.20 13.86
CA PHE A 25 -5.99 1.48 13.33
C PHE A 25 -7.38 1.86 13.84
N ASN A 26 -8.23 0.90 14.14
CA ASN A 26 -9.58 1.11 14.65
C ASN A 26 -9.67 1.38 16.17
N ASP A 27 -8.55 1.41 16.87
CA ASP A 27 -8.50 1.62 18.32
C ASP A 27 -8.96 3.04 18.68
N ASP A 28 -9.91 3.13 19.59
CA ASP A 28 -10.54 4.41 19.96
C ASP A 28 -9.54 5.41 20.57
N CYS A 29 -8.41 4.96 21.12
CA CYS A 29 -7.37 5.85 21.62
C CYS A 29 -6.64 6.64 20.53
N LEU A 30 -6.74 6.24 19.26
CA LEU A 30 -6.21 6.97 18.10
C LEU A 30 -7.15 8.08 17.61
N ILE A 31 -8.44 8.04 17.95
CA ILE A 31 -9.44 9.04 17.50
C ILE A 31 -9.02 10.48 17.79
N PRO A 32 -8.51 10.84 18.99
CA PRO A 32 -8.06 12.21 19.25
C PRO A 32 -6.93 12.69 18.32
N ILE A 33 -6.04 11.77 17.94
CA ILE A 33 -4.94 12.05 17.00
C ILE A 33 -5.50 12.28 15.60
N PHE A 34 -6.37 11.40 15.13
CA PHE A 34 -6.98 11.51 13.81
C PHE A 34 -7.85 12.78 13.69
N SER A 35 -8.65 13.07 14.69
CA SER A 35 -9.46 14.32 14.75
C SER A 35 -8.56 15.55 14.69
N ARG A 36 -7.42 15.55 15.41
CA ARG A 36 -6.48 16.66 15.37
C ARG A 36 -5.82 16.82 14.01
N CYS A 37 -5.52 15.71 13.33
CA CYS A 37 -5.01 15.73 11.96
C CYS A 37 -6.03 16.36 11.00
N ALA A 38 -7.31 15.98 11.12
CA ALA A 38 -8.39 16.57 10.33
C ALA A 38 -8.50 18.09 10.53
N GLU A 39 -8.51 18.57 11.78
CA GLU A 39 -8.55 20.00 12.11
C GLU A 39 -7.39 20.80 11.50
N LEU A 40 -6.23 20.17 11.38
CA LEU A 40 -5.02 20.78 10.82
C LEU A 40 -4.86 20.58 9.31
N GLY A 41 -5.78 19.87 8.65
CA GLY A 41 -5.65 19.48 7.25
C GLY A 41 -4.44 18.58 6.99
N MET A 42 -4.02 17.80 7.99
CA MET A 42 -2.83 16.94 7.91
C MET A 42 -3.25 15.49 7.59
N PRO A 43 -2.83 14.92 6.47
CA PRO A 43 -3.11 13.52 6.19
C PRO A 43 -2.35 12.58 7.14
N VAL A 44 -2.94 11.39 7.36
CA VAL A 44 -2.36 10.31 8.16
C VAL A 44 -1.91 9.20 7.21
N SER A 45 -0.62 8.86 7.27
CA SER A 45 -0.01 7.78 6.49
C SER A 45 -0.03 6.49 7.29
N CYS A 46 -0.51 5.40 6.67
CA CYS A 46 -0.67 4.10 7.30
C CYS A 46 -0.04 3.00 6.44
N HIS A 47 0.80 2.17 7.07
CA HIS A 47 1.27 0.92 6.50
C HIS A 47 0.38 -0.21 7.03
N VAL A 48 -0.54 -0.65 6.21
CA VAL A 48 -1.52 -1.68 6.56
C VAL A 48 -1.03 -3.02 6.02
N ALA A 49 -0.72 -3.94 6.92
CA ALA A 49 -0.28 -5.30 6.60
C ALA A 49 1.04 -5.35 5.78
N ASP A 50 1.30 -6.51 5.24
CA ASP A 50 2.30 -6.82 4.21
C ASP A 50 1.63 -7.65 3.10
N PRO A 51 2.27 -7.95 1.98
CA PRO A 51 1.69 -8.80 0.93
C PRO A 51 1.18 -10.14 1.47
N ILE A 52 0.08 -10.63 0.89
CA ILE A 52 -0.59 -11.84 1.34
C ILE A 52 0.35 -13.04 1.51
N TRP A 53 1.29 -13.21 0.60
CA TRP A 53 2.27 -14.29 0.62
C TRP A 53 3.19 -14.27 1.85
N MET A 54 3.31 -13.15 2.58
CA MET A 54 4.06 -13.08 3.86
C MET A 54 3.29 -13.72 5.02
N TYR A 55 1.98 -13.88 4.92
CA TYR A 55 1.12 -14.51 5.93
C TYR A 55 0.86 -15.99 5.65
N GLU A 56 1.21 -16.46 4.46
CA GLU A 56 1.01 -17.84 4.02
C GLU A 56 2.22 -18.75 4.34
N GLU A 57 2.07 -20.05 4.13
CA GLU A 57 3.17 -20.97 4.26
C GLU A 57 4.26 -20.66 3.21
N MET A 58 5.52 -20.58 3.67
CA MET A 58 6.64 -20.19 2.84
C MET A 58 7.29 -21.44 2.22
N ASP A 59 6.68 -21.94 1.15
CA ASP A 59 7.13 -23.09 0.39
C ASP A 59 7.31 -22.77 -1.12
N GLU A 60 7.52 -23.79 -1.95
CA GLU A 60 7.74 -23.63 -3.39
C GLU A 60 6.53 -23.14 -4.18
N HIS A 61 5.35 -23.03 -3.58
CA HIS A 61 4.13 -22.51 -4.19
C HIS A 61 3.89 -21.02 -3.81
N ASN A 62 4.72 -20.49 -2.92
CA ASN A 62 4.60 -19.12 -2.44
C ASN A 62 5.45 -18.17 -3.27
N ASP A 63 4.86 -17.15 -3.88
CA ASP A 63 5.54 -16.16 -4.72
C ASP A 63 6.67 -15.41 -3.99
N GLY A 64 6.58 -15.29 -2.68
CA GLY A 64 7.60 -14.68 -1.82
C GLY A 64 8.79 -15.58 -1.50
N TYR A 65 8.71 -16.88 -1.73
CA TYR A 65 9.70 -17.86 -1.28
C TYR A 65 11.13 -17.55 -1.72
N MET A 66 11.30 -17.22 -3.00
CA MET A 66 12.61 -16.91 -3.57
C MET A 66 13.08 -15.47 -3.32
N ASN A 67 12.19 -14.56 -2.92
CA ASN A 67 12.44 -13.12 -2.88
C ASN A 67 12.53 -12.57 -1.46
N ALA A 68 11.71 -13.06 -0.56
CA ALA A 68 11.45 -12.40 0.71
C ALA A 68 11.06 -13.38 1.83
N ALA A 69 11.52 -14.63 1.76
CA ALA A 69 11.21 -15.66 2.77
C ALA A 69 11.60 -15.22 4.20
N GLU A 70 12.64 -14.39 4.33
CA GLU A 70 13.10 -13.83 5.60
C GLU A 70 12.10 -12.85 6.24
N TRP A 71 11.14 -12.33 5.46
CA TRP A 71 10.13 -11.37 5.91
C TRP A 71 8.80 -12.02 6.25
N LYS A 72 8.73 -13.36 6.23
CA LYS A 72 7.54 -14.10 6.64
C LYS A 72 7.01 -13.60 7.98
N ILE A 73 5.70 -13.36 8.04
CA ILE A 73 5.00 -13.04 9.27
C ILE A 73 4.77 -14.33 10.07
N ASP A 74 5.17 -14.35 11.31
CA ASP A 74 4.93 -15.49 12.20
C ASP A 74 3.52 -15.44 12.77
N MET A 75 2.60 -16.11 12.08
CA MET A 75 1.19 -16.19 12.46
C MET A 75 0.92 -17.04 13.73
N THR A 76 1.95 -17.60 14.35
CA THR A 76 1.81 -18.34 15.62
C THR A 76 1.92 -17.43 16.84
N GLN A 77 2.28 -16.16 16.67
CA GLN A 77 2.40 -15.22 17.76
C GLN A 77 1.03 -14.94 18.40
N PRO A 78 0.92 -14.93 19.75
CA PRO A 78 -0.34 -14.64 20.41
C PRO A 78 -0.87 -13.23 20.07
N GLY A 79 -2.13 -13.16 19.66
CA GLY A 79 -2.81 -11.90 19.36
C GLY A 79 -2.47 -11.30 17.99
N ILE A 80 -1.73 -12.00 17.15
CA ILE A 80 -1.50 -11.55 15.78
C ILE A 80 -2.77 -11.71 14.95
N ILE A 81 -3.06 -10.71 14.14
CA ILE A 81 -4.16 -10.75 13.16
C ILE A 81 -3.59 -10.76 11.73
N GLY A 82 -4.33 -11.35 10.81
CA GLY A 82 -3.94 -11.49 9.40
C GLY A 82 -4.34 -10.31 8.53
N LEU A 83 -4.02 -10.42 7.22
CA LEU A 83 -4.26 -9.38 6.24
C LEU A 83 -5.71 -8.88 6.23
N GLU A 84 -6.68 -9.77 6.15
CA GLU A 84 -8.11 -9.40 6.07
C GLU A 84 -8.58 -8.61 7.30
N GLU A 85 -8.16 -9.05 8.50
CA GLU A 85 -8.50 -8.35 9.73
C GLU A 85 -7.80 -6.99 9.82
N LEU A 86 -6.54 -6.89 9.36
CA LEU A 86 -5.82 -5.62 9.30
C LEU A 86 -6.50 -4.63 8.35
N VAL A 87 -6.90 -5.09 7.19
CA VAL A 87 -7.68 -4.27 6.23
C VAL A 87 -8.98 -3.79 6.88
N ALA A 88 -9.69 -4.68 7.60
CA ALA A 88 -10.91 -4.30 8.30
C ALA A 88 -10.67 -3.22 9.37
N THR A 89 -9.55 -3.27 10.11
CA THR A 89 -9.21 -2.21 11.09
C THR A 89 -9.01 -0.85 10.42
N MET A 90 -8.42 -0.83 9.22
CA MET A 90 -8.24 0.40 8.45
C MET A 90 -9.59 0.95 7.93
N GLU A 91 -10.45 0.08 7.41
CA GLU A 91 -11.80 0.47 6.99
C GLU A 91 -12.61 1.07 8.14
N GLU A 92 -12.58 0.44 9.32
CA GLU A 92 -13.22 0.98 10.51
C GLU A 92 -12.65 2.34 10.94
N ALA A 93 -11.32 2.50 10.86
CA ALA A 93 -10.68 3.79 11.15
C ALA A 93 -11.17 4.88 10.20
N CYS A 94 -11.27 4.60 8.91
CA CYS A 94 -11.81 5.52 7.92
C CYS A 94 -13.28 5.88 8.21
N ALA A 95 -14.09 4.88 8.54
CA ALA A 95 -15.51 5.08 8.84
C ALA A 95 -15.75 5.87 10.13
N LYS A 96 -14.96 5.62 11.18
CA LYS A 96 -15.04 6.33 12.46
C LYS A 96 -14.55 7.79 12.36
N ASN A 97 -13.68 8.09 11.39
CA ASN A 97 -13.02 9.40 11.25
C ASN A 97 -13.20 9.99 9.84
N PRO A 98 -14.42 10.28 9.39
CA PRO A 98 -14.72 10.68 8.01
C PRO A 98 -14.06 12.00 7.58
N GLU A 99 -13.74 12.88 8.53
CA GLU A 99 -13.08 14.17 8.26
C GLU A 99 -11.54 14.04 8.16
N THR A 100 -10.98 12.88 8.55
CA THR A 100 -9.54 12.64 8.47
C THR A 100 -9.18 12.08 7.11
N THR A 101 -8.22 12.71 6.44
CA THR A 101 -7.64 12.15 5.22
C THR A 101 -6.61 11.10 5.58
N PHE A 102 -6.89 9.88 5.21
CA PHE A 102 -5.93 8.77 5.30
C PHE A 102 -5.28 8.51 3.97
N PHE A 103 -4.00 8.12 3.99
CA PHE A 103 -3.46 7.43 2.85
C PHE A 103 -2.73 6.15 3.28
N ALA A 104 -3.13 5.04 2.70
CA ALA A 104 -2.55 3.75 2.98
C ALA A 104 -1.47 3.42 1.95
N CYS A 105 -0.27 3.15 2.46
CA CYS A 105 0.87 2.80 1.65
C CYS A 105 0.68 1.46 0.93
N HIS A 106 1.40 1.26 -0.17
CA HIS A 106 1.56 -0.05 -0.80
C HIS A 106 0.25 -0.70 -1.26
N PHE A 107 -0.74 0.10 -1.75
CA PHE A 107 -2.05 -0.43 -2.14
C PHE A 107 -2.78 -1.20 -1.03
N ILE A 108 -2.58 -0.82 0.24
CA ILE A 108 -3.08 -1.60 1.40
C ILE A 108 -2.56 -3.06 1.35
N ASN A 109 -1.48 -3.32 0.62
CA ASN A 109 -0.96 -4.65 0.31
C ASN A 109 -1.95 -5.61 -0.40
N LEU A 110 -2.94 -5.04 -1.12
CA LEU A 110 -3.96 -5.76 -1.91
C LEU A 110 -3.66 -5.74 -3.42
N SER A 111 -2.39 -5.67 -3.84
CA SER A 111 -2.02 -5.74 -5.27
C SER A 111 -2.42 -7.04 -5.96
N HIS A 112 -2.76 -8.08 -5.21
CA HIS A 112 -3.28 -9.35 -5.68
C HIS A 112 -4.80 -9.33 -5.93
N ASP A 113 -5.56 -8.37 -5.34
CA ASP A 113 -7.01 -8.22 -5.48
C ASP A 113 -7.44 -6.77 -5.68
N TYR A 114 -7.37 -6.29 -6.93
CA TYR A 114 -7.82 -4.94 -7.30
C TYR A 114 -9.34 -4.74 -7.21
N GLU A 115 -10.13 -5.82 -7.19
CA GLU A 115 -11.58 -5.71 -6.99
C GLU A 115 -11.89 -5.34 -5.54
N GLN A 116 -11.32 -6.07 -4.58
CA GLN A 116 -11.43 -5.75 -3.16
C GLN A 116 -10.90 -4.35 -2.85
N LEU A 117 -9.70 -4.02 -3.33
CA LEU A 117 -9.10 -2.69 -3.14
C LEU A 117 -9.99 -1.58 -3.69
N GLY A 118 -10.57 -1.79 -4.88
CA GLY A 118 -11.49 -0.83 -5.48
C GLY A 118 -12.77 -0.64 -4.66
N GLN A 119 -13.35 -1.72 -4.14
CA GLN A 119 -14.52 -1.65 -3.28
C GLN A 119 -14.25 -0.89 -1.97
N ILE A 120 -13.05 -1.04 -1.40
CA ILE A 120 -12.61 -0.28 -0.22
C ILE A 120 -12.55 1.22 -0.54
N LEU A 121 -11.96 1.61 -1.66
CA LEU A 121 -11.89 3.00 -2.09
C LEU A 121 -13.28 3.59 -2.38
N ASP A 122 -14.20 2.80 -2.93
CA ASP A 122 -15.58 3.21 -3.21
C ASP A 122 -16.37 3.47 -1.91
N ARG A 123 -16.09 2.69 -0.83
CA ARG A 123 -16.74 2.87 0.49
C ARG A 123 -16.18 4.05 1.29
N HIS A 124 -14.88 4.37 1.13
CA HIS A 124 -14.16 5.32 1.97
C HIS A 124 -13.62 6.50 1.16
N PRO A 125 -14.39 7.59 0.96
CA PRO A 125 -13.97 8.75 0.17
C PRO A 125 -12.79 9.51 0.79
N ASN A 126 -12.51 9.34 2.07
CA ASN A 126 -11.41 9.93 2.80
C ASN A 126 -10.11 9.09 2.77
N LEU A 127 -10.11 7.93 2.08
CA LEU A 127 -8.96 7.07 1.94
C LEU A 127 -8.29 7.24 0.57
N TYR A 128 -7.00 7.48 0.57
CA TYR A 128 -6.10 7.46 -0.58
C TYR A 128 -5.12 6.31 -0.43
N ILE A 129 -4.46 5.94 -1.51
CA ILE A 129 -3.44 4.89 -1.52
C ILE A 129 -2.20 5.37 -2.26
N ASP A 130 -1.06 4.74 -2.03
CA ASP A 130 0.10 4.89 -2.89
C ASP A 130 0.51 3.54 -3.50
N ASN A 131 1.32 3.63 -4.55
CA ASN A 131 1.83 2.47 -5.27
C ASN A 131 3.27 2.09 -4.89
N SER A 132 3.79 2.68 -3.83
CA SER A 132 5.16 2.44 -3.39
C SER A 132 5.40 0.95 -3.08
N ALA A 133 6.60 0.47 -3.39
CA ALA A 133 7.03 -0.91 -3.25
C ALA A 133 6.18 -1.98 -4.00
N ARG A 134 5.06 -1.63 -4.62
CA ARG A 134 4.15 -2.59 -5.31
C ARG A 134 4.24 -2.55 -6.84
N HIS A 135 5.15 -1.78 -7.41
CA HIS A 135 5.31 -1.68 -8.86
C HIS A 135 5.64 -3.02 -9.53
N LEU A 136 6.52 -3.82 -8.90
CA LEU A 136 6.97 -5.08 -9.47
C LEU A 136 5.91 -6.18 -9.39
N GLU A 137 5.01 -6.12 -8.41
CA GLU A 137 3.85 -7.00 -8.29
C GLU A 137 2.73 -6.55 -9.23
N SER A 138 2.47 -5.25 -9.29
CA SER A 138 1.44 -4.68 -10.16
C SER A 138 1.65 -4.99 -11.64
N CYS A 139 2.90 -5.04 -12.10
CA CYS A 139 3.22 -5.31 -13.50
C CYS A 139 3.05 -6.79 -13.91
N VAL A 140 2.78 -7.70 -12.99
CA VAL A 140 2.49 -9.11 -13.29
C VAL A 140 1.11 -9.27 -13.97
N THR A 141 0.18 -8.40 -13.63
CA THR A 141 -1.17 -8.39 -14.20
C THR A 141 -1.50 -7.06 -14.90
N PRO A 142 -0.73 -6.64 -15.93
CA PRO A 142 -0.75 -5.27 -16.45
C PRO A 142 -2.12 -4.80 -16.91
N ARG A 143 -2.94 -5.68 -17.46
CA ARG A 143 -4.30 -5.33 -17.93
C ARG A 143 -5.28 -5.04 -16.79
N ALA A 144 -5.23 -5.81 -15.71
CA ALA A 144 -6.06 -5.57 -14.53
C ALA A 144 -5.58 -4.31 -13.82
N THR A 145 -4.28 -4.18 -13.66
CA THR A 145 -3.61 -3.02 -13.08
C THR A 145 -3.95 -1.73 -13.82
N LYS A 146 -3.87 -1.71 -15.16
CA LYS A 146 -4.25 -0.55 -15.97
C LYS A 146 -5.68 -0.10 -15.68
N LYS A 147 -6.64 -1.04 -15.71
CA LYS A 147 -8.05 -0.73 -15.42
C LYS A 147 -8.26 -0.15 -14.03
N PHE A 148 -7.55 -0.68 -13.05
CA PHE A 148 -7.61 -0.18 -11.68
C PHE A 148 -7.05 1.24 -11.59
N TYR A 149 -5.86 1.49 -12.12
CA TYR A 149 -5.24 2.82 -12.12
C TYR A 149 -6.10 3.86 -12.83
N GLU A 150 -6.64 3.54 -14.00
CA GLU A 150 -7.49 4.47 -14.76
C GLU A 150 -8.80 4.79 -14.04
N LYS A 151 -9.42 3.79 -13.38
CA LYS A 151 -10.65 3.99 -12.62
C LYS A 151 -10.42 4.83 -11.35
N TYR A 152 -9.31 4.61 -10.65
CA TYR A 152 -9.01 5.23 -9.37
C TYR A 152 -7.87 6.25 -9.43
N ALA A 153 -7.60 6.80 -10.62
CA ALA A 153 -6.49 7.74 -10.86
C ALA A 153 -6.45 8.91 -9.85
N ASP A 154 -7.60 9.40 -9.42
CA ASP A 154 -7.73 10.52 -8.47
C ASP A 154 -7.46 10.13 -6.99
N ARG A 155 -7.21 8.86 -6.74
CA ARG A 155 -7.05 8.30 -5.37
C ARG A 155 -5.66 7.69 -5.14
N ILE A 156 -4.81 7.64 -6.17
CA ILE A 156 -3.50 7.00 -6.14
C ILE A 156 -2.40 8.05 -6.13
N LEU A 157 -1.45 7.93 -5.20
CA LEU A 157 -0.24 8.72 -5.15
C LEU A 157 0.95 7.90 -5.66
N PHE A 158 1.93 8.57 -6.25
CA PHE A 158 3.19 7.94 -6.61
C PHE A 158 4.14 7.91 -5.41
N GLY A 159 4.69 6.75 -5.13
CA GLY A 159 5.73 6.55 -4.13
C GLY A 159 6.73 5.50 -4.58
N THR A 160 7.87 5.41 -3.92
CA THR A 160 8.91 4.40 -4.22
C THR A 160 9.19 3.47 -3.05
N ASP A 161 9.01 3.94 -1.83
CA ASP A 161 9.45 3.27 -0.59
C ASP A 161 10.95 2.92 -0.62
N ASN A 162 11.73 3.72 -1.33
CA ASN A 162 13.15 3.50 -1.52
C ASN A 162 13.92 4.82 -1.59
N ASN A 163 15.23 4.75 -1.42
CA ASN A 163 16.12 5.87 -1.65
C ASN A 163 16.00 6.38 -3.09
N ALA A 164 16.05 7.70 -3.27
CA ALA A 164 16.04 8.31 -4.59
C ALA A 164 17.20 7.80 -5.45
N SER A 165 16.85 7.11 -6.54
CA SER A 165 17.80 6.50 -7.47
C SER A 165 17.30 6.67 -8.90
N SER A 166 18.12 7.28 -9.75
CA SER A 166 17.77 7.44 -11.17
C SER A 166 17.50 6.11 -11.87
N ARG A 167 18.15 5.03 -11.43
CA ARG A 167 17.91 3.67 -11.95
C ARG A 167 16.52 3.17 -11.58
N LEU A 168 16.12 3.36 -10.32
CA LEU A 168 14.80 2.97 -9.84
C LEU A 168 13.70 3.75 -10.57
N TYR A 169 13.81 5.08 -10.61
CA TYR A 169 12.80 5.90 -11.30
C TYR A 169 12.62 5.52 -12.76
N ARG A 170 13.71 5.27 -13.50
CA ARG A 170 13.61 4.81 -14.90
C ARG A 170 12.89 3.47 -15.03
N LEU A 171 13.08 2.55 -14.08
CA LEU A 171 12.38 1.28 -14.05
C LEU A 171 10.88 1.50 -13.81
N LEU A 172 10.54 2.32 -12.82
CA LEU A 172 9.14 2.62 -12.47
C LEU A 172 8.42 3.33 -13.63
N TRP A 173 9.07 4.30 -14.27
CA TRP A 173 8.52 4.95 -15.47
C TRP A 173 8.32 3.93 -16.60
N ARG A 174 9.28 3.06 -16.86
CA ARG A 174 9.10 1.99 -17.86
C ARG A 174 7.89 1.12 -17.54
N ILE A 175 7.69 0.75 -16.27
CA ILE A 175 6.54 -0.04 -15.85
C ILE A 175 5.23 0.73 -16.05
N LEU A 176 5.18 2.00 -15.65
CA LEU A 176 3.92 2.76 -15.68
C LEU A 176 3.57 3.29 -17.09
N GLU A 177 4.58 3.72 -17.87
CA GLU A 177 4.38 4.46 -19.12
C GLU A 177 4.44 3.58 -20.36
N SER A 178 5.24 2.49 -20.36
CA SER A 178 5.42 1.66 -21.57
C SER A 178 4.41 0.51 -21.65
N GLU A 179 4.29 -0.06 -22.85
CA GLU A 179 3.60 -1.32 -23.13
C GLU A 179 4.59 -2.46 -23.38
N ASP A 180 5.84 -2.32 -22.90
CA ASP A 180 6.87 -3.34 -23.04
C ASP A 180 6.45 -4.65 -22.36
N GLU A 181 6.67 -5.77 -23.05
CA GLU A 181 6.33 -7.09 -22.51
C GLU A 181 7.60 -7.89 -22.16
N HIS A 182 7.50 -8.66 -21.07
CA HIS A 182 8.48 -9.68 -20.69
C HIS A 182 9.91 -9.15 -20.62
N PHE A 183 10.16 -8.19 -19.74
CA PHE A 183 11.53 -7.72 -19.49
C PHE A 183 11.98 -7.99 -18.05
N TYR A 184 13.27 -7.92 -17.82
CA TYR A 184 13.88 -8.11 -16.51
C TYR A 184 14.62 -6.84 -16.08
N ALA A 185 14.60 -6.55 -14.80
CA ALA A 185 15.33 -5.43 -14.20
C ALA A 185 16.52 -5.99 -13.37
N PRO A 186 17.76 -5.91 -13.87
CA PRO A 186 18.91 -6.40 -13.13
C PRO A 186 19.04 -5.73 -11.75
N GLY A 187 19.23 -6.54 -10.71
CA GLY A 187 19.37 -6.09 -9.33
C GLY A 187 18.05 -5.88 -8.59
N GLN A 188 16.92 -6.29 -9.17
CA GLN A 188 15.68 -6.53 -8.44
C GLN A 188 15.68 -7.95 -7.87
N THR A 189 14.98 -8.13 -6.78
CA THR A 189 14.92 -9.41 -6.06
C THR A 189 13.88 -10.37 -6.63
N TYR A 190 12.87 -9.85 -7.31
CA TYR A 190 11.79 -10.67 -7.86
C TYR A 190 12.21 -11.46 -9.10
N HIS A 191 11.75 -12.70 -9.22
CA HIS A 191 12.14 -13.65 -10.25
C HIS A 191 11.28 -13.64 -11.51
N TRP A 192 10.11 -13.03 -11.43
CA TRP A 192 9.19 -12.98 -12.57
C TRP A 192 9.57 -11.89 -13.58
N PRO A 193 9.18 -12.05 -14.86
CA PRO A 193 9.30 -11.00 -15.84
C PRO A 193 8.37 -9.85 -15.54
N LEU A 194 8.81 -8.65 -15.87
CA LEU A 194 8.07 -7.41 -15.72
C LEU A 194 7.37 -7.04 -17.03
N HIS A 195 6.28 -6.31 -16.92
CA HIS A 195 5.51 -5.80 -18.05
C HIS A 195 5.19 -4.33 -17.84
N GLY A 196 5.17 -3.58 -18.92
CA GLY A 196 4.64 -2.22 -18.92
C GLY A 196 3.13 -2.22 -18.77
N ILE A 197 2.60 -1.23 -18.07
CA ILE A 197 1.16 -1.06 -17.82
C ILE A 197 0.54 -0.16 -18.91
N GLY A 198 1.32 0.81 -19.43
CA GLY A 198 0.89 1.71 -20.49
C GLY A 198 -0.25 2.64 -20.06
N LEU A 199 -0.08 3.30 -18.93
CA LEU A 199 -1.07 4.27 -18.43
C LEU A 199 -1.18 5.47 -19.34
N SER A 200 -2.37 6.07 -19.41
CA SER A 200 -2.59 7.32 -20.15
C SER A 200 -1.87 8.51 -19.51
N ASP A 201 -1.51 9.52 -20.31
CA ASP A 201 -0.88 10.75 -19.82
C ASP A 201 -1.74 11.43 -18.74
N GLU A 202 -3.07 11.42 -18.90
CA GLU A 202 -3.99 11.97 -17.90
C GLU A 202 -3.88 11.24 -16.55
N THR A 203 -3.81 9.92 -16.57
CA THR A 203 -3.63 9.09 -15.37
C THR A 203 -2.27 9.34 -14.73
N LEU A 204 -1.22 9.40 -15.54
CA LEU A 204 0.15 9.65 -15.08
C LEU A 204 0.28 11.03 -14.42
N GLU A 205 -0.30 12.09 -15.00
CA GLU A 205 -0.27 13.45 -14.42
C GLU A 205 -0.91 13.47 -13.02
N LYS A 206 -2.06 12.81 -12.86
CA LYS A 206 -2.74 12.70 -11.56
C LYS A 206 -1.87 11.98 -10.53
N ILE A 207 -1.34 10.82 -10.88
CA ILE A 207 -0.58 9.96 -9.98
C ILE A 207 0.76 10.59 -9.61
N TYR A 208 1.54 11.07 -10.59
CA TYR A 208 2.88 11.58 -10.34
C TYR A 208 2.91 12.85 -9.49
N SER A 209 1.93 13.73 -9.63
CA SER A 209 1.95 14.99 -8.89
C SER A 209 0.59 15.60 -8.59
N GLY A 210 -0.41 15.41 -9.43
CA GLY A 210 -1.70 16.08 -9.33
C GLY A 210 -2.40 15.82 -7.98
N ASN A 211 -2.45 14.55 -7.58
CA ASN A 211 -3.08 14.15 -6.32
C ASN A 211 -2.31 14.67 -5.10
N ALA A 212 -0.98 14.55 -5.11
CA ALA A 212 -0.16 15.07 -4.02
C ALA A 212 -0.33 16.58 -3.85
N LYS A 213 -0.31 17.35 -4.94
CA LYS A 213 -0.55 18.82 -4.90
C LYS A 213 -1.94 19.21 -4.37
N ARG A 214 -2.92 18.33 -4.52
CA ARG A 214 -4.29 18.57 -4.00
C ARG A 214 -4.41 18.25 -2.51
N LEU A 215 -3.61 17.31 -2.02
CA LEU A 215 -3.65 16.83 -0.64
C LEU A 215 -2.71 17.58 0.32
N TYR A 216 -1.68 18.25 -0.20
CA TYR A 216 -0.64 18.96 0.54
C TYR A 216 -0.50 20.40 0.08
#